data_3577d2fb06a8799b5fdf61d831cd0415
#
_entry.id   3577d2fb06a8799b5fdf61d831cd0415
#
_cell.length_a   1.000
_cell.length_b   1.000
_cell.length_c   1.000
_cell.angle_alpha   90.00
_cell.angle_beta   90.00
_cell.angle_gamma   90.00
#
_symmetry.space_group_name_H-M   'P 1'
#
loop_
_entity.id
_entity.type
_entity.pdbx_description
1 polymer ?
#
loop_
_entity_poly.entity_id
_entity_poly.type
_entity_poly.pdbx_seq_one_letter_code
_entity_poly.pdbx_strand_id
1 'polypeptide(L)'
;MKKILISLMSLLVFTSCILHSYSFISNYNNNRIFITKNLVDEQKENSPLDYIWIYDKRSKTDNHHSVKILSPTIKIVCKDKEYIIKNSPNDDGNIYTYKQGVVITDDFKAYIGKVQLDDGTIIEIPLVSFKKNVYVEKYSVISDTINTGRKAKKIFNGTVEDYKEYKNQKK
;
A
#
# COMPACT_ATOMS: atom_id res chain seq x y z
N MET A 1 46.74 -3.31 16.25
CA MET A 1 45.87 -2.80 15.13
C MET A 1 45.10 -3.92 14.40
N LYS A 2 45.76 -5.02 13.94
CA LYS A 2 45.01 -6.11 13.23
C LYS A 2 43.87 -6.74 14.04
N LYS A 3 43.99 -6.93 15.36
CA LYS A 3 42.93 -7.53 16.21
C LYS A 3 41.70 -6.60 16.35
N ILE A 4 41.90 -5.29 16.38
CA ILE A 4 40.82 -4.31 16.46
C ILE A 4 40.05 -4.27 15.13
N LEU A 5 40.74 -4.36 13.99
CA LEU A 5 40.14 -4.38 12.67
C LEU A 5 39.27 -5.63 12.46
N ILE A 6 39.73 -6.79 12.92
CA ILE A 6 38.98 -8.06 12.86
C ILE A 6 37.74 -7.99 13.76
N SER A 7 37.83 -7.39 14.95
CA SER A 7 36.69 -7.20 15.85
C SER A 7 35.66 -6.22 15.26
N LEU A 8 36.09 -5.14 14.58
CA LEU A 8 35.20 -4.20 13.92
C LEU A 8 34.50 -4.84 12.71
N MET A 9 35.22 -5.64 11.91
CA MET A 9 34.64 -6.38 10.80
C MET A 9 33.65 -7.45 11.27
N SER A 10 33.91 -8.14 12.40
CA SER A 10 32.96 -9.12 12.94
C SER A 10 31.68 -8.49 13.47
N LEU A 11 31.71 -7.25 13.99
CA LEU A 11 30.48 -6.51 14.37
C LEU A 11 29.62 -6.14 13.17
N LEU A 12 30.23 -5.81 12.03
CA LEU A 12 29.50 -5.46 10.79
C LEU A 12 28.81 -6.68 10.16
N VAL A 13 29.31 -7.89 10.37
CA VAL A 13 28.74 -9.13 9.80
C VAL A 13 27.36 -9.47 10.39
N PHE A 14 27.04 -8.98 11.59
CA PHE A 14 25.77 -9.28 12.28
C PHE A 14 24.70 -8.21 12.14
N THR A 15 24.95 -7.10 11.44
CA THR A 15 23.94 -6.08 11.22
C THR A 15 22.94 -6.51 10.17
N SER A 16 21.84 -7.09 10.62
CA SER A 16 20.67 -7.30 9.79
C SER A 16 19.64 -6.22 10.09
N CYS A 17 19.11 -5.58 9.05
CA CYS A 17 18.00 -4.65 9.18
C CYS A 17 16.68 -5.36 8.98
N ILE A 18 15.69 -4.99 9.79
CA ILE A 18 14.31 -5.42 9.63
C ILE A 18 13.54 -4.22 9.09
N LEU A 19 12.97 -4.38 7.91
CA LEU A 19 12.14 -3.37 7.27
C LEU A 19 10.67 -3.74 7.45
N HIS A 20 9.88 -2.76 7.87
CA HIS A 20 8.43 -2.85 7.91
C HIS A 20 7.86 -1.97 6.80
N SER A 21 6.99 -2.54 5.98
CA SER A 21 6.24 -1.78 4.98
C SER A 21 4.76 -2.00 5.22
N TYR A 22 4.03 -0.91 5.28
CA TYR A 22 2.59 -0.91 5.51
C TYR A 22 1.85 -0.57 4.22
N SER A 23 0.67 -1.14 4.06
CA SER A 23 -0.20 -0.88 2.92
C SER A 23 -1.64 -1.20 3.29
N PHE A 24 -2.58 -0.95 2.38
CA PHE A 24 -3.93 -1.49 2.51
C PHE A 24 -4.15 -2.58 1.44
N ILE A 25 -4.85 -3.64 1.78
CA ILE A 25 -5.27 -4.68 0.84
C ILE A 25 -6.77 -4.56 0.66
N SER A 26 -7.22 -4.46 -0.60
CA SER A 26 -8.64 -4.46 -0.92
C SER A 26 -9.18 -5.88 -1.11
N ASN A 27 -10.44 -6.08 -0.76
CA ASN A 27 -11.17 -7.31 -1.08
C ASN A 27 -11.71 -7.33 -2.52
N TYR A 28 -11.49 -6.25 -3.29
CA TYR A 28 -11.99 -6.15 -4.65
C TYR A 28 -11.13 -6.96 -5.61
N ASN A 29 -11.78 -7.84 -6.36
CA ASN A 29 -11.15 -8.60 -7.43
C ASN A 29 -12.02 -8.52 -8.68
N ASN A 30 -11.47 -7.99 -9.76
CA ASN A 30 -12.11 -7.86 -11.05
C ASN A 30 -11.10 -8.17 -12.16
N ASN A 31 -11.54 -8.80 -13.23
CA ASN A 31 -10.66 -9.19 -14.34
C ASN A 31 -10.14 -7.98 -15.12
N ARG A 32 -10.82 -6.86 -15.03
CA ARG A 32 -10.57 -5.68 -15.84
C ARG A 32 -10.03 -4.51 -15.05
N ILE A 33 -10.57 -4.27 -13.86
CA ILE A 33 -10.18 -3.15 -13.02
C ILE A 33 -9.20 -3.62 -11.94
N PHE A 34 -8.17 -2.82 -11.72
CA PHE A 34 -7.30 -2.92 -10.57
C PHE A 34 -7.45 -1.68 -9.69
N ILE A 35 -7.48 -1.89 -8.37
CA ILE A 35 -7.51 -0.82 -7.38
C ILE A 35 -6.24 -0.90 -6.56
N THR A 36 -5.41 0.10 -6.68
CA THR A 36 -4.22 0.28 -5.85
C THR A 36 -4.41 1.47 -4.91
N LYS A 37 -3.57 1.58 -3.91
CA LYS A 37 -3.61 2.60 -2.88
C LYS A 37 -2.19 2.88 -2.42
N ASN A 38 -1.96 4.13 -2.05
CA ASN A 38 -0.66 4.56 -1.58
C ASN A 38 -0.79 5.22 -0.20
N LEU A 39 0.23 5.06 0.62
CA LEU A 39 0.40 5.75 1.89
C LEU A 39 1.37 6.90 1.70
N VAL A 40 1.20 7.97 2.46
CA VAL A 40 2.14 9.11 2.48
C VAL A 40 3.54 8.66 2.85
N ASP A 41 3.66 7.69 3.78
CA ASP A 41 4.92 7.07 4.18
C ASP A 41 4.66 5.60 4.57
N GLU A 42 4.94 4.68 3.64
CA GLU A 42 4.69 3.25 3.86
C GLU A 42 5.58 2.60 4.92
N GLN A 43 6.62 3.29 5.39
CA GLN A 43 7.49 2.80 6.46
C GLN A 43 6.88 3.02 7.85
N LYS A 44 5.82 3.81 7.96
CA LYS A 44 5.18 4.14 9.24
C LYS A 44 3.83 3.46 9.40
N GLU A 45 3.64 2.76 10.52
CA GLU A 45 2.38 2.07 10.84
C GLU A 45 1.16 3.01 10.79
N ASN A 46 1.31 4.23 11.27
CA ASN A 46 0.22 5.22 11.33
C ASN A 46 0.25 6.21 10.16
N SER A 47 0.95 5.88 9.07
CA SER A 47 0.93 6.72 7.89
C SER A 47 -0.46 6.75 7.29
N PRO A 48 -0.99 7.95 6.97
CA PRO A 48 -2.29 8.08 6.37
C PRO A 48 -2.29 7.61 4.91
N LEU A 49 -3.47 7.20 4.46
CA LEU A 49 -3.74 6.96 3.05
C LEU A 49 -3.54 8.26 2.26
N ASP A 50 -2.71 8.22 1.22
CA ASP A 50 -2.50 9.35 0.32
C ASP A 50 -3.57 9.36 -0.78
N TYR A 51 -3.67 8.27 -1.54
CA TYR A 51 -4.68 8.13 -2.58
C TYR A 51 -5.09 6.67 -2.81
N ILE A 52 -6.26 6.50 -3.45
CA ILE A 52 -6.70 5.27 -4.08
C ILE A 52 -6.64 5.52 -5.59
N TRP A 53 -6.05 4.61 -6.34
CA TRP A 53 -5.98 4.67 -7.80
C TRP A 53 -6.68 3.48 -8.43
N ILE A 54 -7.50 3.77 -9.44
CA ILE A 54 -8.28 2.80 -10.19
C ILE A 54 -7.84 2.86 -11.64
N TYR A 55 -7.49 1.71 -12.23
CA TYR A 55 -7.07 1.65 -13.62
C TYR A 55 -7.51 0.36 -14.34
N ASP A 56 -7.56 0.40 -15.69
CA ASP A 56 -7.87 -0.76 -16.53
C ASP A 56 -6.63 -1.64 -16.71
N LYS A 57 -6.71 -2.92 -16.34
CA LYS A 57 -5.62 -3.90 -16.47
C LYS A 57 -5.25 -4.22 -17.92
N ARG A 58 -6.15 -3.99 -18.87
CA ARG A 58 -5.94 -4.34 -20.28
C ARG A 58 -5.15 -3.31 -21.08
N SER A 59 -4.79 -2.21 -20.45
CA SER A 59 -3.91 -1.25 -21.05
C SER A 59 -2.57 -1.90 -21.41
N LYS A 60 -2.26 -1.97 -22.70
CA LYS A 60 -1.02 -2.58 -23.24
C LYS A 60 0.13 -1.59 -23.32
N THR A 61 -0.10 -0.34 -22.99
CA THR A 61 0.92 0.71 -23.01
C THR A 61 1.36 0.99 -21.58
N ASP A 62 2.64 1.33 -21.39
CA ASP A 62 3.22 1.71 -20.08
C ASP A 62 2.54 2.91 -19.41
N ASN A 63 1.71 3.61 -20.15
CA ASN A 63 0.79 4.60 -19.62
C ASN A 63 -0.47 3.86 -19.13
N HIS A 64 -0.54 3.63 -17.84
CA HIS A 64 -1.74 3.10 -17.17
C HIS A 64 -2.95 3.95 -17.58
N HIS A 65 -3.82 3.39 -18.44
CA HIS A 65 -5.02 4.11 -18.83
C HIS A 65 -5.90 4.31 -17.59
N SER A 66 -6.02 5.54 -17.25
CA SER A 66 -6.87 6.02 -16.19
C SER A 66 -8.32 5.69 -16.52
N VAL A 67 -9.07 5.37 -15.50
CA VAL A 67 -10.52 5.26 -15.63
C VAL A 67 -11.17 6.58 -15.21
N LYS A 68 -12.26 6.94 -15.85
CA LYS A 68 -13.07 8.09 -15.43
C LYS A 68 -14.01 7.66 -14.33
N ILE A 69 -13.88 8.22 -13.14
CA ILE A 69 -14.85 8.04 -12.06
C ILE A 69 -16.05 8.94 -12.35
N LEU A 70 -17.24 8.34 -12.46
CA LEU A 70 -18.46 9.07 -12.84
C LEU A 70 -19.13 9.76 -11.65
N SER A 71 -18.87 9.29 -10.43
CA SER A 71 -19.42 9.88 -9.22
C SER A 71 -18.70 11.18 -8.86
N PRO A 72 -19.39 12.28 -8.58
CA PRO A 72 -18.75 13.55 -8.19
C PRO A 72 -18.14 13.49 -6.78
N THR A 73 -18.57 12.53 -5.98
CA THR A 73 -18.09 12.31 -4.62
C THR A 73 -17.92 10.84 -4.34
N ILE A 74 -16.91 10.53 -3.53
CA ILE A 74 -16.60 9.20 -3.03
C ILE A 74 -16.80 9.22 -1.53
N LYS A 75 -17.55 8.24 -1.03
CA LYS A 75 -17.77 8.10 0.40
C LYS A 75 -16.80 7.08 0.97
N ILE A 76 -16.07 7.46 2.02
CA ILE A 76 -15.19 6.57 2.77
C ILE A 76 -15.67 6.47 4.21
N VAL A 77 -15.77 5.24 4.71
CA VAL A 77 -16.14 4.95 6.10
C VAL A 77 -14.96 4.29 6.79
N CYS A 78 -14.42 4.95 7.81
CA CYS A 78 -13.31 4.45 8.62
C CYS A 78 -13.72 4.52 10.09
N LYS A 79 -13.81 3.37 10.76
CA LYS A 79 -14.42 3.24 12.10
C LYS A 79 -15.85 3.84 12.09
N ASP A 80 -16.12 4.77 12.99
CA ASP A 80 -17.43 5.43 13.13
C ASP A 80 -17.50 6.77 12.38
N LYS A 81 -16.50 7.06 11.55
CA LYS A 81 -16.42 8.33 10.79
C LYS A 81 -16.68 8.10 9.32
N GLU A 82 -17.45 9.01 8.76
CA GLU A 82 -17.73 9.09 7.34
C GLU A 82 -17.04 10.31 6.74
N TYR A 83 -16.38 10.10 5.62
CA TYR A 83 -15.69 11.15 4.86
C TYR A 83 -16.23 11.19 3.44
N ILE A 84 -16.48 12.40 2.96
CA ILE A 84 -16.86 12.65 1.57
C ILE A 84 -15.68 13.28 0.84
N ILE A 85 -15.14 12.54 -0.11
CA ILE A 85 -14.03 12.97 -0.96
C ILE A 85 -14.61 13.51 -2.26
N LYS A 86 -14.22 14.72 -2.63
CA LYS A 86 -14.57 15.28 -3.93
C LYS A 86 -13.71 14.63 -5.01
N ASN A 87 -14.38 14.14 -6.05
CA ASN A 87 -13.71 13.63 -7.23
C ASN A 87 -13.62 14.74 -8.27
N SER A 88 -12.42 14.92 -8.84
CA SER A 88 -12.22 15.82 -9.97
C SER A 88 -12.24 15.01 -11.27
N PRO A 89 -12.94 15.47 -12.31
CA PRO A 89 -12.93 14.79 -13.62
C PRO A 89 -11.53 14.64 -14.24
N ASN A 90 -10.58 15.45 -13.78
CA ASN A 90 -9.19 15.46 -14.27
C ASN A 90 -8.23 14.60 -13.42
N ASP A 91 -8.73 13.90 -12.41
CA ASP A 91 -7.88 13.13 -11.49
C ASP A 91 -7.56 11.71 -12.00
N ASP A 92 -7.92 11.40 -13.25
CA ASP A 92 -7.53 10.17 -13.97
C ASP A 92 -7.62 8.89 -13.11
N GLY A 93 -8.78 8.67 -12.48
CA GLY A 93 -9.02 7.53 -11.60
C GLY A 93 -8.37 7.62 -10.22
N ASN A 94 -7.74 8.75 -9.87
CA ASN A 94 -7.16 8.97 -8.56
C ASN A 94 -8.18 9.58 -7.59
N ILE A 95 -8.27 9.01 -6.40
CA ILE A 95 -9.08 9.52 -5.30
C ILE A 95 -8.10 9.99 -4.21
N TYR A 96 -7.78 11.27 -4.21
CA TYR A 96 -6.86 11.86 -3.24
C TYR A 96 -7.56 12.09 -1.90
N THR A 97 -7.07 11.46 -0.85
CA THR A 97 -7.60 11.58 0.52
C THR A 97 -6.82 12.60 1.33
N TYR A 98 -5.53 12.36 1.48
CA TYR A 98 -4.67 13.20 2.31
C TYR A 98 -4.61 14.67 1.82
N LYS A 99 -4.53 14.89 0.52
CA LYS A 99 -4.54 16.25 -0.07
C LYS A 99 -5.81 17.02 0.19
N GLN A 100 -6.93 16.33 0.52
CA GLN A 100 -8.20 16.95 0.91
C GLN A 100 -8.37 17.06 2.43
N GLY A 101 -7.29 16.85 3.22
CA GLY A 101 -7.30 16.94 4.67
C GLY A 101 -7.98 15.74 5.36
N VAL A 102 -8.24 14.66 4.62
CA VAL A 102 -8.84 13.43 5.17
C VAL A 102 -7.75 12.47 5.57
N VAL A 103 -7.69 12.14 6.86
CA VAL A 103 -6.66 11.27 7.45
C VAL A 103 -7.26 9.90 7.75
N ILE A 104 -6.84 8.89 6.99
CA ILE A 104 -7.27 7.50 7.14
C ILE A 104 -6.05 6.64 7.45
N THR A 105 -6.00 6.10 8.65
CA THR A 105 -4.87 5.30 9.16
C THR A 105 -5.23 3.86 9.47
N ASP A 106 -6.51 3.53 9.47
CA ASP A 106 -7.06 2.24 9.87
C ASP A 106 -7.88 1.61 8.73
N ASP A 107 -8.33 0.39 8.93
CA ASP A 107 -9.25 -0.31 8.03
C ASP A 107 -10.43 0.58 7.64
N PHE A 108 -10.79 0.56 6.37
CA PHE A 108 -11.86 1.40 5.87
C PHE A 108 -12.66 0.73 4.74
N LYS A 109 -13.81 1.30 4.44
CA LYS A 109 -14.65 0.93 3.30
C LYS A 109 -14.81 2.13 2.38
N ALA A 110 -14.80 1.89 1.06
CA ALA A 110 -15.00 2.95 0.06
C ALA A 110 -16.20 2.62 -0.85
N TYR A 111 -17.07 3.60 -1.04
CA TYR A 111 -18.18 3.59 -1.99
C TYR A 111 -17.77 4.46 -3.19
N ILE A 112 -17.27 3.82 -4.23
CA ILE A 112 -16.71 4.49 -5.42
C ILE A 112 -17.80 4.72 -6.46
N GLY A 113 -18.70 3.75 -6.64
CA GLY A 113 -19.75 3.81 -7.62
C GLY A 113 -19.28 3.42 -9.01
N LYS A 114 -19.76 4.14 -10.05
CA LYS A 114 -19.51 3.79 -11.44
C LYS A 114 -18.23 4.43 -11.97
N VAL A 115 -17.49 3.63 -12.75
CA VAL A 115 -16.32 4.09 -13.50
C VAL A 115 -16.51 3.80 -14.98
N GLN A 116 -15.98 4.66 -15.83
CA GLN A 116 -15.96 4.48 -17.28
C GLN A 116 -14.54 4.21 -17.74
N LEU A 117 -14.37 3.19 -18.56
CA LEU A 117 -13.11 2.82 -19.18
C LEU A 117 -12.95 3.56 -20.52
N ASP A 118 -11.74 3.56 -21.08
CA ASP A 118 -11.43 4.25 -22.33
C ASP A 118 -12.23 3.73 -23.52
N ASP A 119 -12.66 2.46 -23.52
CA ASP A 119 -13.51 1.89 -24.56
C ASP A 119 -15.02 2.21 -24.34
N GLY A 120 -15.33 3.09 -23.41
CA GLY A 120 -16.69 3.48 -23.07
C GLY A 120 -17.44 2.51 -22.14
N THR A 121 -16.86 1.35 -21.80
CA THR A 121 -17.49 0.40 -20.89
C THR A 121 -17.66 1.02 -19.50
N ILE A 122 -18.86 0.90 -18.94
CA ILE A 122 -19.17 1.36 -17.59
C ILE A 122 -19.18 0.13 -16.66
N ILE A 123 -18.43 0.22 -15.57
CA ILE A 123 -18.37 -0.82 -14.53
C ILE A 123 -18.80 -0.19 -13.20
N GLU A 124 -19.72 -0.85 -12.51
CA GLU A 124 -20.10 -0.49 -11.16
C GLU A 124 -19.18 -1.19 -10.17
N ILE A 125 -18.48 -0.42 -9.35
CA ILE A 125 -17.61 -0.92 -8.30
C ILE A 125 -18.47 -1.08 -7.03
N PRO A 126 -18.62 -2.32 -6.52
CA PRO A 126 -19.35 -2.54 -5.28
C PRO A 126 -18.61 -1.88 -4.10
N LEU A 127 -19.18 -1.99 -2.90
CA LEU A 127 -18.49 -1.59 -1.68
C LEU A 127 -17.16 -2.32 -1.56
N VAL A 128 -16.06 -1.56 -1.52
CA VAL A 128 -14.71 -2.08 -1.38
C VAL A 128 -14.24 -1.93 0.06
N SER A 129 -13.84 -3.03 0.67
CA SER A 129 -13.22 -3.03 1.99
C SER A 129 -11.70 -3.08 1.87
N PHE A 130 -11.04 -2.26 2.65
CA PHE A 130 -9.57 -2.18 2.71
C PHE A 130 -9.11 -2.53 4.12
N LYS A 131 -8.22 -3.51 4.20
CA LYS A 131 -7.57 -3.90 5.45
C LYS A 131 -6.12 -3.47 5.47
N LYS A 132 -5.67 -2.94 6.58
CA LYS A 132 -4.28 -2.56 6.78
C LYS A 132 -3.42 -3.81 6.86
N ASN A 133 -2.38 -3.84 6.04
CA ASN A 133 -1.44 -4.93 5.91
C ASN A 133 -0.05 -4.48 6.31
N VAL A 134 0.73 -5.39 6.86
CA VAL A 134 2.16 -5.20 7.12
C VAL A 134 2.97 -6.28 6.42
N TYR A 135 3.99 -5.85 5.73
CA TYR A 135 5.02 -6.70 5.15
C TYR A 135 6.32 -6.48 5.91
N VAL A 136 6.92 -7.56 6.42
CA VAL A 136 8.17 -7.51 7.19
C VAL A 136 9.21 -8.36 6.50
N GLU A 137 10.35 -7.77 6.23
CA GLU A 137 11.49 -8.44 5.65
C GLU A 137 12.77 -8.17 6.44
N LYS A 138 13.67 -9.11 6.38
CA LYS A 138 15.02 -9.01 6.94
C LYS A 138 16.02 -9.07 5.80
N TYR A 139 16.96 -8.16 5.78
CA TYR A 139 18.06 -8.17 4.83
C TYR A 139 19.40 -7.97 5.52
N SER A 140 20.44 -8.46 4.89
CA SER A 140 21.81 -8.27 5.35
C SER A 140 22.37 -6.99 4.73
N VAL A 141 22.87 -6.09 5.56
CA VAL A 141 23.50 -4.83 5.10
C VAL A 141 24.71 -5.12 4.20
N ILE A 142 25.41 -6.23 4.44
CA ILE A 142 26.60 -6.61 3.66
C ILE A 142 26.23 -7.00 2.22
N SER A 143 25.10 -7.71 2.03
CA SER A 143 24.68 -8.09 0.67
C SER A 143 24.30 -6.90 -0.19
N ASP A 144 23.79 -5.82 0.41
CA ASP A 144 23.52 -4.57 -0.29
C ASP A 144 24.81 -3.83 -0.68
N THR A 145 25.83 -3.89 0.21
CA THR A 145 27.10 -3.15 -0.01
C THR A 145 28.00 -3.81 -1.05
N ILE A 146 27.95 -5.16 -1.18
CA ILE A 146 28.79 -5.92 -2.12
C ILE A 146 28.14 -6.10 -3.49
N ASN A 147 27.01 -5.43 -3.74
CA ASN A 147 26.29 -5.42 -5.04
C ASN A 147 25.83 -6.81 -5.55
N THR A 148 25.62 -7.77 -4.65
CA THR A 148 25.12 -9.12 -4.98
C THR A 148 23.59 -9.18 -5.13
N GLY A 149 22.94 -8.01 -5.15
CA GLY A 149 21.48 -7.85 -5.13
C GLY A 149 20.91 -8.02 -3.72
N ARG A 150 19.87 -7.25 -3.43
CA ARG A 150 19.17 -7.27 -2.14
C ARG A 150 18.51 -8.62 -1.91
N LYS A 151 19.15 -9.48 -1.13
CA LYS A 151 18.58 -10.77 -0.69
C LYS A 151 17.74 -10.55 0.57
N ALA A 152 16.53 -10.03 0.38
CA ALA A 152 15.58 -9.92 1.46
C ALA A 152 14.95 -11.28 1.78
N LYS A 153 14.87 -11.61 3.06
CA LYS A 153 14.11 -12.76 3.55
C LYS A 153 12.79 -12.28 4.11
N LYS A 154 11.69 -12.68 3.49
CA LYS A 154 10.35 -12.43 4.02
C LYS A 154 10.22 -13.06 5.41
N ILE A 155 9.81 -12.27 6.39
CA ILE A 155 9.53 -12.70 7.77
C ILE A 155 8.03 -12.84 7.96
N PHE A 156 7.25 -11.85 7.50
CA PHE A 156 5.81 -11.81 7.69
C PHE A 156 5.13 -11.07 6.53
N ASN A 157 3.89 -11.45 6.25
CA ASN A 157 2.99 -10.72 5.36
C ASN A 157 1.55 -11.08 5.76
N GLY A 158 0.80 -10.13 6.25
CA GLY A 158 -0.56 -10.31 6.72
C GLY A 158 -1.14 -9.04 7.30
N THR A 159 -2.30 -9.13 7.93
CA THR A 159 -2.91 -7.97 8.58
C THR A 159 -2.09 -7.50 9.78
N VAL A 160 -2.32 -6.27 10.21
CA VAL A 160 -1.66 -5.71 11.41
C VAL A 160 -2.03 -6.52 12.66
N GLU A 161 -3.27 -7.02 12.74
CA GLU A 161 -3.74 -7.88 13.82
C GLU A 161 -2.96 -9.20 13.86
N ASP A 162 -2.88 -9.90 12.72
CA ASP A 162 -2.11 -11.16 12.59
C ASP A 162 -0.64 -10.96 12.96
N TYR A 163 -0.07 -9.78 12.63
CA TYR A 163 1.31 -9.46 13.00
C TYR A 163 1.50 -9.27 14.51
N LYS A 164 0.52 -8.68 15.20
CA LYS A 164 0.55 -8.57 16.67
C LYS A 164 0.53 -9.95 17.32
N GLU A 165 -0.31 -10.86 16.84
CA GLU A 165 -0.36 -12.25 17.31
C GLU A 165 0.96 -12.99 17.04
N TYR A 166 1.49 -12.89 15.83
CA TYR A 166 2.77 -13.47 15.47
C TYR A 166 3.92 -13.01 16.38
N LYS A 167 3.97 -11.73 16.76
CA LYS A 167 4.97 -11.22 17.71
C LYS A 167 4.80 -11.79 19.12
N ASN A 168 3.57 -11.99 19.56
CA ASN A 168 3.29 -12.54 20.89
C ASN A 168 3.68 -14.02 21.01
N GLN A 169 3.55 -14.80 19.92
CA GLN A 169 3.96 -16.22 19.90
C GLN A 169 5.47 -16.41 19.88
N LYS A 170 6.26 -15.36 19.61
CA LYS A 170 7.73 -15.41 19.54
C LYS A 170 8.43 -14.88 20.79
N LYS A 171 7.67 -14.41 21.78
CA LYS A 171 8.17 -14.03 23.10
C LYS A 171 8.19 -15.24 24.04
#